data_205013e2dca753b0cda67ae5e4a1b3fc
#
_entry.id   205013e2dca753b0cda67ae5e4a1b3fc
#
_cell.length_a   1.000
_cell.length_b   1.000
_cell.length_c   1.000
_cell.angle_alpha   90.00
_cell.angle_beta   90.00
_cell.angle_gamma   90.00
#
_symmetry.space_group_name_H-M   'P 1'
#
loop_
_entity.id
_entity.type
_entity.pdbx_description
1 polymer ?
#
loop_
_entity_poly.entity_id
_entity_poly.type
_entity_poly.pdbx_seq_one_letter_code
_entity_poly.pdbx_strand_id
1 'polypeptide(L)'
;AMLSIGFYVSRKVKGDSVNYIVAGRGLILPLAAATLMAQSLDSNATLGNTDLASAAGFWAGAALPIGLALCLFLTGLFFAKPMNRMNLTTLPDFFRRKYGRTAEIVASFIMSVAYAFLLAGNLVAGGYLFEIFVGTSFELGVFIIAGLVLSYTLAGGLFAVAYTDVLQAGVAFVGSVALIVFVATQYGLTIPAGMGPTNLGQLTDPSQGAYINLTTIVPLGLGDIVAIDFMERVFAADSPETAQKACFIGGAGTLIIGIPFSIVALSANSILTSLGVEAGNQAVLYSLLQNAVPPWLAALVIAGIVAASFSTSDGAILGTSSVIARNIGGIRVNESTPATAADGGVDEGLFGTESDKLLTVTRLMAVPITLLGIFFAIQVSATGMLLVLAFDIMLAGAFVPLVMGLYWSDMANTPAALTSMLAGSATRLFFFVLLPTTYAYENTLLYIPNDVFTAAFDGLPTFIAAGVSLITFVAVA
;
A
#
# COMPACT_ATOMS: atom_id res chain seq x y z
N ALA A 1 -9.93 -19.34 -7.98
CA ALA A 1 -8.79 -19.18 -8.90
C ALA A 1 -7.52 -18.77 -8.11
N MET A 2 -7.52 -17.68 -7.33
CA MET A 2 -6.35 -17.19 -6.57
C MET A 2 -5.77 -18.23 -5.61
N LEU A 3 -6.61 -18.86 -4.77
CA LEU A 3 -6.17 -19.95 -3.88
C LEU A 3 -5.52 -21.09 -4.64
N SER A 4 -6.10 -21.50 -5.77
CA SER A 4 -5.54 -22.58 -6.59
C SER A 4 -4.19 -22.21 -7.19
N ILE A 5 -4.02 -20.97 -7.68
CA ILE A 5 -2.74 -20.47 -8.20
C ILE A 5 -1.73 -20.40 -7.04
N GLY A 6 -2.09 -19.80 -5.91
CA GLY A 6 -1.23 -19.66 -4.75
C GLY A 6 -0.71 -21.00 -4.24
N PHE A 7 -1.56 -22.00 -4.09
CA PHE A 7 -1.15 -23.35 -3.69
C PHE A 7 -0.33 -24.09 -4.77
N TYR A 8 -0.65 -23.91 -6.05
CA TYR A 8 0.15 -24.50 -7.12
C TYR A 8 1.59 -23.96 -7.15
N VAL A 9 1.71 -22.63 -6.99
CA VAL A 9 3.01 -21.93 -7.07
C VAL A 9 3.80 -22.07 -5.77
N SER A 10 3.15 -22.39 -4.62
CA SER A 10 3.83 -22.62 -3.34
C SER A 10 4.96 -23.65 -3.40
N ARG A 11 4.88 -24.59 -4.35
CA ARG A 11 5.94 -25.59 -4.63
C ARG A 11 7.29 -24.94 -5.01
N LYS A 12 7.28 -23.68 -5.50
CA LYS A 12 8.51 -22.94 -5.83
C LYS A 12 9.26 -22.44 -4.60
N VAL A 13 8.61 -22.38 -3.45
CA VAL A 13 9.24 -21.94 -2.19
C VAL A 13 10.32 -22.91 -1.71
N LYS A 14 10.12 -24.23 -1.90
CA LYS A 14 11.09 -25.28 -1.56
C LYS A 14 11.68 -25.20 -0.15
N GLY A 15 10.90 -24.70 0.82
CA GLY A 15 11.37 -24.55 2.21
C GLY A 15 12.38 -23.42 2.45
N ASP A 16 12.65 -22.57 1.47
CA ASP A 16 13.66 -21.51 1.47
C ASP A 16 13.01 -20.13 1.67
N SER A 17 13.51 -19.36 2.64
CA SER A 17 12.99 -18.02 2.96
C SER A 17 13.29 -16.99 1.89
N VAL A 18 14.38 -17.07 1.14
CA VAL A 18 14.69 -16.16 0.02
C VAL A 18 13.69 -16.39 -1.12
N ASN A 19 13.36 -17.65 -1.40
CA ASN A 19 12.30 -17.97 -2.35
C ASN A 19 10.94 -17.44 -1.86
N TYR A 20 10.65 -17.55 -0.57
CA TYR A 20 9.39 -17.10 0.02
C TYR A 20 9.27 -15.57 0.04
N ILE A 21 10.31 -14.83 0.46
CA ILE A 21 10.25 -13.38 0.69
C ILE A 21 10.49 -12.60 -0.60
N VAL A 22 11.49 -12.98 -1.42
CA VAL A 22 11.89 -12.24 -2.63
C VAL A 22 11.84 -13.09 -3.90
N ALA A 23 11.00 -14.13 -3.94
CA ALA A 23 10.77 -14.98 -5.11
C ALA A 23 12.08 -15.46 -5.78
N GLY A 24 13.11 -15.75 -4.98
CA GLY A 24 14.43 -16.18 -5.46
C GLY A 24 15.14 -15.13 -6.33
N ARG A 25 14.72 -13.88 -6.33
CA ARG A 25 15.22 -12.80 -7.20
C ARG A 25 15.12 -13.12 -8.69
N GLY A 26 14.03 -13.79 -9.08
CA GLY A 26 13.82 -14.28 -10.45
C GLY A 26 12.57 -13.70 -11.13
N LEU A 27 12.02 -12.56 -10.65
CA LEU A 27 10.86 -11.93 -11.29
C LEU A 27 11.27 -11.27 -12.60
N ILE A 28 10.78 -11.81 -13.69
CA ILE A 28 10.92 -11.23 -15.03
C ILE A 28 10.02 -9.99 -15.19
N LEU A 29 10.33 -9.14 -16.17
CA LEU A 29 9.67 -7.85 -16.37
C LEU A 29 8.13 -7.90 -16.34
N PRO A 30 7.41 -8.80 -17.03
CA PRO A 30 5.95 -8.81 -16.97
C PRO A 30 5.40 -9.10 -15.57
N LEU A 31 6.03 -10.02 -14.82
CA LEU A 31 5.64 -10.33 -13.44
C LEU A 31 5.93 -9.15 -12.51
N ALA A 32 7.15 -8.60 -12.58
CA ALA A 32 7.55 -7.48 -11.74
C ALA A 32 6.69 -6.22 -11.99
N ALA A 33 6.35 -5.92 -13.25
CA ALA A 33 5.51 -4.78 -13.59
C ALA A 33 4.06 -4.97 -13.16
N ALA A 34 3.49 -6.17 -13.37
CA ALA A 34 2.12 -6.48 -12.96
C ALA A 34 1.96 -6.44 -11.45
N THR A 35 2.91 -6.98 -10.69
CA THR A 35 2.83 -7.00 -9.22
C THR A 35 3.05 -5.61 -8.62
N LEU A 36 3.93 -4.75 -9.19
CA LEU A 36 4.07 -3.35 -8.77
C LEU A 36 2.80 -2.53 -9.08
N MET A 37 2.18 -2.74 -10.25
CA MET A 37 0.93 -2.09 -10.59
C MET A 37 -0.22 -2.54 -9.68
N ALA A 38 -0.34 -3.84 -9.42
CA ALA A 38 -1.39 -4.39 -8.57
C ALA A 38 -1.30 -3.89 -7.12
N GLN A 39 -0.06 -3.71 -6.61
CA GLN A 39 0.17 -3.12 -5.29
C GLN A 39 -0.24 -1.65 -5.21
N SER A 40 0.02 -0.88 -6.28
CA SER A 40 -0.32 0.56 -6.29
C SER A 40 -1.81 0.82 -6.45
N LEU A 41 -2.54 -0.07 -7.12
CA LEU A 41 -3.99 0.08 -7.38
C LEU A 41 -4.78 -0.79 -6.41
N ASP A 42 -4.56 -0.59 -5.14
CA ASP A 42 -5.29 -1.29 -4.10
C ASP A 42 -6.75 -0.83 -3.97
N SER A 43 -7.51 -1.55 -3.15
CA SER A 43 -8.89 -1.18 -2.89
C SER A 43 -9.03 0.13 -2.12
N ASN A 44 -8.05 0.48 -1.27
CA ASN A 44 -8.01 1.77 -0.58
C ASN A 44 -7.89 2.92 -1.58
N ALA A 45 -6.92 2.80 -2.53
CA ALA A 45 -6.72 3.80 -3.56
C ALA A 45 -7.96 3.93 -4.45
N THR A 46 -8.61 2.82 -4.81
CA THR A 46 -9.79 2.83 -5.69
C THR A 46 -11.02 3.42 -5.01
N LEU A 47 -11.39 2.96 -3.81
CA LEU A 47 -12.55 3.47 -3.08
C LEU A 47 -12.31 4.87 -2.55
N GLY A 48 -11.15 5.12 -1.93
CA GLY A 48 -10.77 6.44 -1.44
C GLY A 48 -10.75 7.49 -2.56
N ASN A 49 -10.23 7.13 -3.74
CA ASN A 49 -10.25 7.99 -4.92
C ASN A 49 -11.69 8.38 -5.30
N THR A 50 -12.59 7.38 -5.41
CA THR A 50 -13.97 7.66 -5.84
C THR A 50 -14.75 8.46 -4.80
N ASP A 51 -14.58 8.18 -3.52
CA ASP A 51 -15.26 8.90 -2.45
C ASP A 51 -14.76 10.36 -2.37
N LEU A 52 -13.45 10.58 -2.38
CA LEU A 52 -12.86 11.91 -2.34
C LEU A 52 -13.19 12.73 -3.60
N ALA A 53 -13.13 12.12 -4.79
CA ALA A 53 -13.49 12.82 -6.03
C ALA A 53 -14.95 13.24 -6.06
N SER A 54 -15.87 12.38 -5.60
CA SER A 54 -17.29 12.69 -5.55
C SER A 54 -17.64 13.78 -4.52
N ALA A 55 -16.91 13.84 -3.42
CA ALA A 55 -17.14 14.77 -2.32
C ALA A 55 -16.45 16.12 -2.53
N ALA A 56 -15.19 16.14 -2.97
CA ALA A 56 -14.32 17.32 -2.97
C ALA A 56 -13.71 17.67 -4.34
N GLY A 57 -13.97 16.89 -5.39
CA GLY A 57 -13.55 17.17 -6.75
C GLY A 57 -12.39 16.31 -7.25
N PHE A 58 -12.06 16.52 -8.53
CA PHE A 58 -11.10 15.68 -9.26
C PHE A 58 -9.77 15.50 -8.51
N TRP A 59 -9.15 16.61 -8.09
CA TRP A 59 -7.82 16.54 -7.49
C TRP A 59 -7.80 15.89 -6.10
N ALA A 60 -8.92 15.94 -5.37
CA ALA A 60 -9.02 15.23 -4.10
C ALA A 60 -8.95 13.71 -4.28
N GLY A 61 -9.64 13.17 -5.28
CA GLY A 61 -9.56 11.74 -5.61
C GLY A 61 -8.28 11.36 -6.36
N ALA A 62 -7.96 12.11 -7.43
CA ALA A 62 -6.83 11.84 -8.30
C ALA A 62 -5.47 11.96 -7.58
N ALA A 63 -5.40 12.67 -6.45
CA ALA A 63 -4.21 12.74 -5.60
C ALA A 63 -3.69 11.34 -5.19
N LEU A 64 -4.59 10.37 -4.96
CA LEU A 64 -4.22 9.00 -4.60
C LEU A 64 -3.45 8.29 -5.74
N PRO A 65 -4.02 8.04 -6.92
CA PRO A 65 -3.29 7.38 -7.99
C PRO A 65 -2.10 8.19 -8.53
N ILE A 66 -2.15 9.53 -8.46
CA ILE A 66 -1.02 10.38 -8.84
C ILE A 66 0.15 10.20 -7.86
N GLY A 67 -0.10 10.20 -6.56
CA GLY A 67 0.93 9.98 -5.55
C GLY A 67 1.59 8.61 -5.69
N LEU A 68 0.79 7.54 -5.81
CA LEU A 68 1.29 6.17 -5.99
C LEU A 68 2.09 6.00 -7.29
N ALA A 69 1.63 6.58 -8.40
CA ALA A 69 2.38 6.57 -9.65
C ALA A 69 3.69 7.38 -9.54
N LEU A 70 3.66 8.52 -8.85
CA LEU A 70 4.85 9.34 -8.59
C LEU A 70 5.88 8.54 -7.79
N CYS A 71 5.46 7.79 -6.78
CA CYS A 71 6.35 6.86 -6.06
C CYS A 71 7.06 5.91 -7.00
N LEU A 72 6.31 5.19 -7.86
CA LEU A 72 6.89 4.23 -8.79
C LEU A 72 7.82 4.90 -9.80
N PHE A 73 7.48 6.09 -10.32
CA PHE A 73 8.37 6.83 -11.23
C PHE A 73 9.66 7.28 -10.52
N LEU A 74 9.57 7.82 -9.31
CA LEU A 74 10.73 8.23 -8.53
C LEU A 74 11.58 7.01 -8.13
N THR A 75 10.93 5.91 -7.73
CA THR A 75 11.61 4.64 -7.47
C THR A 75 12.35 4.15 -8.71
N GLY A 76 11.72 4.15 -9.86
CA GLY A 76 12.34 3.76 -11.13
C GLY A 76 13.51 4.65 -11.52
N LEU A 77 13.39 5.97 -11.32
CA LEU A 77 14.43 6.92 -11.66
C LEU A 77 15.65 6.83 -10.73
N PHE A 78 15.39 6.74 -9.42
CA PHE A 78 16.45 6.94 -8.44
C PHE A 78 16.79 5.70 -7.62
N PHE A 79 15.81 4.86 -7.25
CA PHE A 79 16.01 3.83 -6.23
C PHE A 79 16.10 2.41 -6.79
N ALA A 80 15.37 2.05 -7.84
CA ALA A 80 15.22 0.67 -8.28
C ALA A 80 16.58 -0.01 -8.60
N LYS A 81 17.44 0.63 -9.41
CA LYS A 81 18.73 0.05 -9.76
C LYS A 81 19.69 -0.08 -8.58
N PRO A 82 19.97 0.98 -7.79
CA PRO A 82 20.86 0.84 -6.64
C PRO A 82 20.34 -0.13 -5.59
N MET A 83 19.05 -0.13 -5.33
CA MET A 83 18.45 -1.02 -4.31
C MET A 83 18.47 -2.48 -4.77
N ASN A 84 18.11 -2.79 -6.02
CA ASN A 84 18.18 -4.15 -6.56
C ASN A 84 19.61 -4.71 -6.51
N ARG A 85 20.65 -3.89 -6.87
CA ARG A 85 22.07 -4.30 -6.80
C ARG A 85 22.55 -4.62 -5.38
N MET A 86 21.89 -4.12 -4.36
CA MET A 86 22.26 -4.42 -2.98
C MET A 86 21.90 -5.85 -2.55
N ASN A 87 21.08 -6.57 -3.30
CA ASN A 87 20.63 -7.93 -2.99
C ASN A 87 20.08 -8.07 -1.56
N LEU A 88 19.26 -7.10 -1.13
CA LEU A 88 18.62 -7.13 0.18
C LEU A 88 17.48 -8.15 0.20
N THR A 89 17.16 -8.68 1.37
CA THR A 89 15.99 -9.54 1.55
C THR A 89 14.78 -8.74 2.03
N THR A 90 15.01 -7.74 2.89
CA THR A 90 14.00 -6.80 3.39
C THR A 90 14.55 -5.38 3.35
N LEU A 91 13.67 -4.39 3.30
CA LEU A 91 14.10 -3.00 3.27
C LEU A 91 14.87 -2.55 4.53
N PRO A 92 14.53 -2.96 5.76
CA PRO A 92 15.32 -2.64 6.94
C PRO A 92 16.77 -3.16 6.93
N ASP A 93 17.13 -4.14 6.09
CA ASP A 93 18.50 -4.55 5.89
C ASP A 93 19.38 -3.40 5.35
N PHE A 94 18.80 -2.45 4.61
CA PHE A 94 19.49 -1.23 4.19
C PHE A 94 19.93 -0.40 5.40
N PHE A 95 19.01 -0.15 6.32
CA PHE A 95 19.31 0.64 7.53
C PHE A 95 20.35 -0.03 8.40
N ARG A 96 20.33 -1.37 8.47
CA ARG A 96 21.40 -2.12 9.15
C ARG A 96 22.76 -1.92 8.50
N ARG A 97 22.84 -2.03 7.17
CA ARG A 97 24.09 -1.88 6.42
C ARG A 97 24.67 -0.46 6.54
N LYS A 98 23.82 0.56 6.61
CA LYS A 98 24.22 1.96 6.65
C LYS A 98 24.39 2.52 8.05
N TYR A 99 23.54 2.13 8.99
CA TYR A 99 23.39 2.77 10.30
C TYR A 99 23.45 1.80 11.49
N GLY A 100 23.60 0.51 11.23
CA GLY A 100 23.71 -0.51 12.27
C GLY A 100 22.36 -1.03 12.81
N ARG A 101 22.47 -1.89 13.83
CA ARG A 101 21.35 -2.69 14.35
C ARG A 101 20.22 -1.86 14.95
N THR A 102 20.53 -0.80 15.67
CA THR A 102 19.52 0.03 16.33
C THR A 102 18.63 0.75 15.30
N ALA A 103 19.23 1.30 14.24
CA ALA A 103 18.49 1.93 13.16
C ALA A 103 17.63 0.92 12.39
N GLU A 104 18.10 -0.30 12.19
CA GLU A 104 17.33 -1.40 11.63
C GLU A 104 16.05 -1.67 12.43
N ILE A 105 16.15 -1.79 13.75
CA ILE A 105 15.01 -2.09 14.64
C ILE A 105 14.02 -0.93 14.61
N VAL A 106 14.49 0.32 14.71
CA VAL A 106 13.62 1.50 14.69
C VAL A 106 12.88 1.61 13.34
N ALA A 107 13.60 1.48 12.22
CA ALA A 107 12.98 1.46 10.89
C ALA A 107 11.95 0.33 10.75
N SER A 108 12.29 -0.88 11.21
CA SER A 108 11.38 -2.03 11.18
C SER A 108 10.10 -1.79 11.98
N PHE A 109 10.20 -1.15 13.14
CA PHE A 109 9.03 -0.82 13.96
C PHE A 109 8.14 0.22 13.26
N ILE A 110 8.71 1.31 12.74
CA ILE A 110 7.99 2.36 12.00
C ILE A 110 7.24 1.75 10.81
N MET A 111 7.93 0.95 10.00
CA MET A 111 7.34 0.29 8.84
C MET A 111 6.24 -0.71 9.24
N SER A 112 6.43 -1.48 10.30
CA SER A 112 5.43 -2.46 10.76
C SER A 112 4.13 -1.79 11.23
N VAL A 113 4.23 -0.65 11.92
CA VAL A 113 3.06 0.14 12.34
C VAL A 113 2.33 0.71 11.13
N ALA A 114 3.07 1.29 10.18
CA ALA A 114 2.50 1.83 8.94
C ALA A 114 1.74 0.76 8.15
N TYR A 115 2.33 -0.42 8.03
CA TYR A 115 1.72 -1.53 7.29
C TYR A 115 0.51 -2.16 7.98
N ALA A 116 0.39 -2.04 9.30
CA ALA A 116 -0.84 -2.42 10.00
C ALA A 116 -2.02 -1.54 9.58
N PHE A 117 -1.80 -0.23 9.35
CA PHE A 117 -2.82 0.68 8.81
C PHE A 117 -3.13 0.39 7.33
N LEU A 118 -2.13 0.12 6.50
CA LEU A 118 -2.31 -0.26 5.11
C LEU A 118 -3.17 -1.52 4.98
N LEU A 119 -2.84 -2.56 5.75
CA LEU A 119 -3.62 -3.80 5.80
C LEU A 119 -5.05 -3.54 6.25
N ALA A 120 -5.22 -2.74 7.32
CA ALA A 120 -6.55 -2.42 7.84
C ALA A 120 -7.44 -1.78 6.78
N GLY A 121 -6.96 -0.80 6.03
CA GLY A 121 -7.74 -0.16 4.98
C GLY A 121 -8.22 -1.12 3.89
N ASN A 122 -7.38 -2.06 3.47
CA ASN A 122 -7.76 -3.08 2.50
C ASN A 122 -8.79 -4.07 3.07
N LEU A 123 -8.70 -4.39 4.36
CA LEU A 123 -9.71 -5.22 5.03
C LEU A 123 -11.05 -4.49 5.19
N VAL A 124 -11.03 -3.16 5.42
CA VAL A 124 -12.25 -2.32 5.45
C VAL A 124 -12.98 -2.38 4.11
N ALA A 125 -12.26 -2.21 3.01
CA ALA A 125 -12.84 -2.31 1.67
C ALA A 125 -13.53 -3.66 1.44
N GLY A 126 -12.89 -4.75 1.88
CA GLY A 126 -13.46 -6.09 1.84
C GLY A 126 -14.68 -6.26 2.75
N GLY A 127 -14.66 -5.68 3.95
CA GLY A 127 -15.79 -5.69 4.89
C GLY A 127 -17.04 -5.06 4.28
N TYR A 128 -16.94 -3.86 3.73
CA TYR A 128 -18.05 -3.19 3.04
C TYR A 128 -18.58 -3.98 1.84
N LEU A 129 -17.69 -4.62 1.09
CA LEU A 129 -18.11 -5.45 -0.03
C LEU A 129 -19.02 -6.59 0.42
N PHE A 130 -18.63 -7.31 1.48
CA PHE A 130 -19.44 -8.39 2.03
C PHE A 130 -20.76 -7.89 2.63
N GLU A 131 -20.75 -6.76 3.32
CA GLU A 131 -21.94 -6.14 3.88
C GLU A 131 -22.93 -5.76 2.76
N ILE A 132 -22.48 -5.08 1.73
CA ILE A 132 -23.34 -4.50 0.67
C ILE A 132 -23.84 -5.55 -0.31
N PHE A 133 -22.98 -6.47 -0.76
CA PHE A 133 -23.30 -7.39 -1.86
C PHE A 133 -23.64 -8.81 -1.41
N VAL A 134 -23.21 -9.22 -0.21
CA VAL A 134 -23.49 -10.55 0.33
C VAL A 134 -24.52 -10.51 1.46
N GLY A 135 -24.69 -9.35 2.11
CA GLY A 135 -25.65 -9.15 3.21
C GLY A 135 -25.18 -9.72 4.55
N THR A 136 -23.86 -9.84 4.75
CA THR A 136 -23.26 -10.22 6.05
C THR A 136 -23.06 -8.98 6.92
N SER A 137 -22.60 -9.13 8.17
CA SER A 137 -22.08 -7.98 8.91
C SER A 137 -20.73 -7.55 8.35
N PHE A 138 -20.40 -6.26 8.51
CA PHE A 138 -19.10 -5.68 8.13
C PHE A 138 -17.93 -6.46 8.76
N GLU A 139 -18.00 -6.73 10.06
CA GLU A 139 -16.94 -7.44 10.80
C GLU A 139 -16.73 -8.86 10.26
N LEU A 140 -17.81 -9.58 9.96
CA LEU A 140 -17.71 -10.93 9.38
C LEU A 140 -17.02 -10.86 8.00
N GLY A 141 -17.32 -9.85 7.19
CA GLY A 141 -16.66 -9.60 5.91
C GLY A 141 -15.14 -9.37 6.10
N VAL A 142 -14.76 -8.55 7.07
CA VAL A 142 -13.33 -8.31 7.43
C VAL A 142 -12.63 -9.62 7.81
N PHE A 143 -13.25 -10.47 8.67
CA PHE A 143 -12.67 -11.75 9.05
C PHE A 143 -12.55 -12.73 7.87
N ILE A 144 -13.53 -12.76 6.97
CA ILE A 144 -13.50 -13.65 5.80
C ILE A 144 -12.35 -13.25 4.87
N ILE A 145 -12.24 -11.97 4.53
CA ILE A 145 -11.16 -11.48 3.65
C ILE A 145 -9.79 -11.75 4.28
N ALA A 146 -9.61 -11.40 5.55
CA ALA A 146 -8.36 -11.61 6.28
C ALA A 146 -7.96 -13.10 6.30
N GLY A 147 -8.90 -14.00 6.58
CA GLY A 147 -8.66 -15.45 6.60
C GLY A 147 -8.29 -16.01 5.22
N LEU A 148 -8.96 -15.55 4.17
CA LEU A 148 -8.66 -15.96 2.79
C LEU A 148 -7.26 -15.51 2.37
N VAL A 149 -6.92 -14.24 2.58
CA VAL A 149 -5.60 -13.69 2.24
C VAL A 149 -4.50 -14.40 3.00
N LEU A 150 -4.65 -14.51 4.33
CA LEU A 150 -3.67 -15.18 5.18
C LEU A 150 -3.40 -16.62 4.71
N SER A 151 -4.43 -17.35 4.30
CA SER A 151 -4.31 -18.78 3.95
C SER A 151 -3.37 -19.03 2.77
N TYR A 152 -3.45 -18.25 1.68
CA TYR A 152 -2.58 -18.46 0.52
C TYR A 152 -1.23 -17.76 0.64
N THR A 153 -1.18 -16.64 1.38
CA THR A 153 0.09 -15.94 1.67
C THR A 153 1.02 -16.85 2.48
N LEU A 154 0.50 -17.52 3.51
CA LEU A 154 1.24 -18.51 4.29
C LEU A 154 1.82 -19.64 3.44
N ALA A 155 1.11 -20.05 2.39
CA ALA A 155 1.54 -21.15 1.53
C ALA A 155 2.68 -20.75 0.58
N GLY A 156 2.54 -19.64 -0.17
CA GLY A 156 3.35 -19.37 -1.35
C GLY A 156 4.24 -18.13 -1.31
N GLY A 157 4.10 -17.24 -0.31
CA GLY A 157 4.89 -16.01 -0.22
C GLY A 157 4.85 -15.18 -1.50
N LEU A 158 5.93 -14.46 -1.82
CA LEU A 158 5.99 -13.55 -2.97
C LEU A 158 5.80 -14.25 -4.33
N PHE A 159 6.13 -15.53 -4.46
CA PHE A 159 5.80 -16.25 -5.69
C PHE A 159 4.28 -16.35 -5.89
N ALA A 160 3.52 -16.71 -4.84
CA ALA A 160 2.07 -16.77 -4.96
C ALA A 160 1.50 -15.38 -5.27
N VAL A 161 1.95 -14.37 -4.55
CA VAL A 161 1.57 -12.96 -4.75
C VAL A 161 1.80 -12.55 -6.20
N ALA A 162 3.01 -12.63 -6.72
CA ALA A 162 3.34 -12.15 -8.07
C ALA A 162 2.55 -12.83 -9.19
N TYR A 163 2.25 -14.12 -9.06
CA TYR A 163 1.44 -14.82 -10.07
C TYR A 163 -0.06 -14.51 -9.96
N THR A 164 -0.58 -14.32 -8.76
CA THR A 164 -1.98 -13.88 -8.58
C THR A 164 -2.17 -12.44 -9.02
N ASP A 165 -1.20 -11.57 -8.79
CA ASP A 165 -1.20 -10.15 -9.17
C ASP A 165 -1.39 -9.95 -10.68
N VAL A 166 -0.82 -10.81 -11.52
CA VAL A 166 -1.04 -10.74 -12.99
C VAL A 166 -2.51 -10.90 -13.34
N LEU A 167 -3.17 -11.90 -12.73
CA LEU A 167 -4.61 -12.10 -12.95
C LEU A 167 -5.43 -10.95 -12.38
N GLN A 168 -5.07 -10.48 -11.19
CA GLN A 168 -5.73 -9.40 -10.48
C GLN A 168 -5.65 -8.10 -11.26
N ALA A 169 -4.45 -7.71 -11.70
CA ALA A 169 -4.23 -6.53 -12.52
C ALA A 169 -5.03 -6.60 -13.84
N GLY A 170 -5.08 -7.76 -14.47
CA GLY A 170 -5.87 -7.99 -15.68
C GLY A 170 -7.37 -7.79 -15.45
N VAL A 171 -7.93 -8.37 -14.39
CA VAL A 171 -9.36 -8.24 -14.05
C VAL A 171 -9.69 -6.80 -13.67
N ALA A 172 -8.86 -6.15 -12.85
CA ALA A 172 -9.03 -4.75 -12.46
C ALA A 172 -8.99 -3.81 -13.68
N PHE A 173 -8.03 -4.02 -14.60
CA PHE A 173 -7.93 -3.23 -15.83
C PHE A 173 -9.16 -3.36 -16.72
N VAL A 174 -9.59 -4.59 -17.02
CA VAL A 174 -10.76 -4.84 -17.88
C VAL A 174 -12.04 -4.29 -17.23
N GLY A 175 -12.23 -4.53 -15.92
CA GLY A 175 -13.36 -4.03 -15.17
C GLY A 175 -13.44 -2.50 -15.16
N SER A 176 -12.30 -1.82 -14.93
CA SER A 176 -12.21 -0.36 -14.91
C SER A 176 -12.54 0.26 -16.26
N VAL A 177 -11.90 -0.24 -17.33
CA VAL A 177 -12.15 0.26 -18.70
C VAL A 177 -13.60 0.05 -19.09
N ALA A 178 -14.16 -1.14 -18.82
CA ALA A 178 -15.56 -1.44 -19.13
C ALA A 178 -16.54 -0.53 -18.36
N LEU A 179 -16.26 -0.26 -17.06
CA LEU A 179 -17.07 0.65 -16.25
C LEU A 179 -17.09 2.08 -16.83
N ILE A 180 -15.89 2.60 -17.16
CA ILE A 180 -15.75 3.96 -17.69
C ILE A 180 -16.49 4.10 -19.02
N VAL A 181 -16.29 3.16 -19.94
CA VAL A 181 -16.97 3.14 -21.24
C VAL A 181 -18.49 3.05 -21.04
N PHE A 182 -18.94 2.19 -20.14
CA PHE A 182 -20.37 2.05 -19.83
C PHE A 182 -20.96 3.36 -19.28
N VAL A 183 -20.35 3.97 -18.26
CA VAL A 183 -20.84 5.22 -17.66
C VAL A 183 -20.85 6.34 -18.70
N ALA A 184 -19.77 6.49 -19.47
CA ALA A 184 -19.64 7.52 -20.48
C ALA A 184 -20.69 7.40 -21.61
N THR A 185 -21.00 6.17 -22.03
CA THR A 185 -21.96 5.92 -23.13
C THR A 185 -23.41 5.93 -22.67
N GLN A 186 -23.69 5.46 -21.46
CA GLN A 186 -25.07 5.32 -20.96
C GLN A 186 -25.61 6.58 -20.29
N TYR A 187 -24.78 7.25 -19.49
CA TYR A 187 -25.17 8.41 -18.67
C TYR A 187 -24.53 9.73 -19.13
N GLY A 188 -23.41 9.63 -19.86
CA GLY A 188 -22.51 10.74 -20.09
C GLY A 188 -21.63 11.05 -18.87
N LEU A 189 -20.56 11.80 -19.10
CA LEU A 189 -19.69 12.25 -18.03
C LEU A 189 -20.05 13.69 -17.68
N THR A 190 -20.60 13.89 -16.49
CA THR A 190 -20.98 15.20 -15.97
C THR A 190 -19.97 15.64 -14.91
N ILE A 191 -19.27 16.73 -15.17
CA ILE A 191 -18.31 17.30 -14.23
C ILE A 191 -18.96 18.53 -13.58
N PRO A 192 -19.20 18.50 -12.25
CA PRO A 192 -19.77 19.66 -11.54
C PRO A 192 -18.85 20.87 -11.66
N ALA A 193 -19.44 22.08 -11.67
CA ALA A 193 -18.68 23.32 -11.78
C ALA A 193 -17.66 23.46 -10.65
N GLY A 194 -16.41 23.77 -11.00
CA GLY A 194 -15.32 23.89 -10.02
C GLY A 194 -14.72 22.57 -9.53
N MET A 195 -15.27 21.41 -9.89
CA MET A 195 -14.78 20.11 -9.42
C MET A 195 -13.89 19.36 -10.44
N GLY A 196 -13.72 19.90 -11.64
CA GLY A 196 -13.01 19.24 -12.73
C GLY A 196 -11.48 19.31 -12.66
N PRO A 197 -10.80 18.58 -13.57
CA PRO A 197 -9.33 18.55 -13.63
C PRO A 197 -8.70 19.89 -14.00
N THR A 198 -9.45 20.79 -14.62
CA THR A 198 -8.98 22.12 -14.99
C THR A 198 -8.98 23.13 -13.84
N ASN A 199 -9.65 22.80 -12.71
CA ASN A 199 -9.61 23.64 -11.52
C ASN A 199 -8.33 23.39 -10.72
N LEU A 200 -7.24 24.07 -11.09
CA LEU A 200 -5.96 24.00 -10.38
C LEU A 200 -6.00 24.70 -9.01
N GLY A 201 -7.06 25.43 -8.68
CA GLY A 201 -7.28 25.97 -7.33
C GLY A 201 -7.28 24.89 -6.26
N GLN A 202 -7.77 23.67 -6.58
CA GLN A 202 -7.70 22.52 -5.68
C GLN A 202 -6.25 22.09 -5.32
N LEU A 203 -5.22 22.58 -6.03
CA LEU A 203 -3.80 22.33 -5.73
C LEU A 203 -3.07 23.59 -5.22
N THR A 204 -3.64 24.77 -5.34
CA THR A 204 -2.94 26.03 -5.07
C THR A 204 -3.64 26.94 -4.06
N ASP A 205 -4.93 26.72 -3.83
CA ASP A 205 -5.76 27.53 -2.93
C ASP A 205 -6.15 26.70 -1.68
N PRO A 206 -5.68 27.07 -0.48
CA PRO A 206 -6.04 26.37 0.77
C PRO A 206 -7.55 26.30 1.00
N SER A 207 -8.32 27.30 0.59
CA SER A 207 -9.78 27.32 0.75
C SER A 207 -10.48 26.26 -0.11
N GLN A 208 -9.82 25.74 -1.14
CA GLN A 208 -10.29 24.66 -2.03
C GLN A 208 -9.66 23.28 -1.69
N GLY A 209 -9.04 23.12 -0.52
CA GLY A 209 -8.46 21.86 -0.07
C GLY A 209 -7.03 21.58 -0.57
N ALA A 210 -6.30 22.59 -1.10
CA ALA A 210 -4.97 22.40 -1.66
C ALA A 210 -4.00 21.71 -0.71
N TYR A 211 -4.01 22.04 0.57
CA TYR A 211 -3.13 21.39 1.56
C TYR A 211 -3.42 19.90 1.70
N ILE A 212 -4.68 19.50 1.79
CA ILE A 212 -5.09 18.09 1.92
C ILE A 212 -4.69 17.33 0.65
N ASN A 213 -4.94 17.90 -0.53
CA ASN A 213 -4.59 17.25 -1.80
C ASN A 213 -3.07 17.08 -1.97
N LEU A 214 -2.28 18.11 -1.63
CA LEU A 214 -0.82 18.02 -1.67
C LEU A 214 -0.27 17.06 -0.61
N THR A 215 -0.87 17.04 0.59
CA THR A 215 -0.49 16.11 1.65
C THR A 215 -1.02 14.70 1.45
N THR A 216 -1.79 14.46 0.45
CA THR A 216 -2.07 13.11 -0.09
C THR A 216 -1.01 12.70 -1.10
N ILE A 217 -0.67 13.58 -2.07
CA ILE A 217 0.32 13.28 -3.11
C ILE A 217 1.73 13.05 -2.51
N VAL A 218 2.15 13.86 -1.54
CA VAL A 218 3.53 13.82 -1.03
C VAL A 218 3.85 12.56 -0.23
N PRO A 219 3.06 12.11 0.75
CA PRO A 219 3.31 10.84 1.43
C PRO A 219 3.25 9.65 0.49
N LEU A 220 2.26 9.59 -0.40
CA LEU A 220 2.16 8.52 -1.38
C LEU A 220 3.30 8.55 -2.39
N GLY A 221 3.80 9.74 -2.76
CA GLY A 221 4.91 9.89 -3.69
C GLY A 221 6.29 9.64 -3.10
N LEU A 222 6.53 10.05 -1.87
CA LEU A 222 7.83 9.97 -1.21
C LEU A 222 7.87 8.93 -0.09
N GLY A 223 6.84 8.86 0.75
CA GLY A 223 6.77 7.91 1.85
C GLY A 223 6.65 6.47 1.37
N ASP A 224 5.95 6.25 0.28
CA ASP A 224 5.79 4.94 -0.34
C ASP A 224 7.08 4.41 -1.01
N ILE A 225 8.10 5.24 -1.23
CA ILE A 225 9.45 4.79 -1.62
C ILE A 225 10.08 3.88 -0.56
N VAL A 226 9.73 4.06 0.71
CA VAL A 226 10.15 3.17 1.80
C VAL A 226 9.12 2.08 2.11
N ALA A 227 8.22 1.79 1.17
CA ALA A 227 7.29 0.69 1.26
C ALA A 227 7.99 -0.67 1.22
N ILE A 228 7.68 -1.51 2.19
CA ILE A 228 8.32 -2.83 2.31
C ILE A 228 8.00 -3.69 1.09
N ASP A 229 6.73 -3.76 0.72
CA ASP A 229 6.23 -4.57 -0.36
C ASP A 229 6.72 -4.12 -1.74
N PHE A 230 6.75 -2.81 -2.02
CA PHE A 230 7.32 -2.29 -3.28
C PHE A 230 8.80 -2.63 -3.38
N MET A 231 9.56 -2.42 -2.30
CA MET A 231 10.98 -2.73 -2.29
C MET A 231 11.25 -4.24 -2.37
N GLU A 232 10.41 -5.10 -1.78
CA GLU A 232 10.52 -6.55 -1.97
C GLU A 232 10.42 -6.93 -3.46
N ARG A 233 9.53 -6.29 -4.23
CA ARG A 233 9.39 -6.51 -5.66
C ARG A 233 10.58 -5.97 -6.46
N VAL A 234 11.14 -4.83 -6.03
CA VAL A 234 12.39 -4.29 -6.58
C VAL A 234 13.55 -5.27 -6.33
N PHE A 235 13.66 -5.85 -5.13
CA PHE A 235 14.68 -6.86 -4.80
C PHE A 235 14.47 -8.18 -5.52
N ALA A 236 13.21 -8.54 -5.77
CA ALA A 236 12.83 -9.78 -6.44
C ALA A 236 13.01 -9.77 -7.96
N ALA A 237 13.13 -8.58 -8.58
CA ALA A 237 13.38 -8.45 -10.01
C ALA A 237 14.72 -9.09 -10.41
N ASP A 238 14.73 -9.78 -11.55
CA ASP A 238 15.88 -10.56 -12.06
C ASP A 238 17.10 -9.71 -12.42
N SER A 239 16.89 -8.40 -12.62
CA SER A 239 17.97 -7.46 -12.93
C SER A 239 17.60 -6.03 -12.52
N PRO A 240 18.62 -5.14 -12.32
CA PRO A 240 18.38 -3.71 -12.05
C PRO A 240 17.58 -3.02 -13.14
N GLU A 241 17.76 -3.42 -14.40
CA GLU A 241 17.05 -2.92 -15.56
C GLU A 241 15.58 -3.34 -15.56
N THR A 242 15.31 -4.58 -15.20
CA THR A 242 13.95 -5.10 -14.99
C THR A 242 13.25 -4.34 -13.86
N ALA A 243 13.89 -4.17 -12.72
CA ALA A 243 13.34 -3.41 -11.60
C ALA A 243 12.95 -1.99 -12.01
N GLN A 244 13.84 -1.28 -12.71
CA GLN A 244 13.58 0.07 -13.20
C GLN A 244 12.41 0.13 -14.18
N LYS A 245 12.41 -0.71 -15.21
CA LYS A 245 11.35 -0.75 -16.22
C LYS A 245 10.00 -1.13 -15.63
N ALA A 246 10.01 -2.08 -14.69
CA ALA A 246 8.80 -2.51 -13.99
C ALA A 246 8.16 -1.37 -13.20
N CYS A 247 8.96 -0.53 -12.53
CA CYS A 247 8.46 0.68 -11.86
C CYS A 247 7.79 1.66 -12.83
N PHE A 248 8.39 1.93 -14.00
CA PHE A 248 7.78 2.83 -14.99
C PHE A 248 6.49 2.26 -15.58
N ILE A 249 6.46 0.98 -15.91
CA ILE A 249 5.25 0.32 -16.44
C ILE A 249 4.17 0.29 -15.36
N GLY A 250 4.51 -0.07 -14.12
CA GLY A 250 3.60 -0.06 -12.98
C GLY A 250 2.99 1.31 -12.73
N GLY A 251 3.83 2.37 -12.67
CA GLY A 251 3.36 3.75 -12.48
C GLY A 251 2.44 4.25 -13.60
N ALA A 252 2.79 3.96 -14.86
CA ALA A 252 1.91 4.28 -15.99
C ALA A 252 0.57 3.55 -15.91
N GLY A 253 0.58 2.25 -15.55
CA GLY A 253 -0.63 1.47 -15.35
C GLY A 253 -1.51 2.02 -14.22
N THR A 254 -0.91 2.45 -13.12
CA THR A 254 -1.60 3.10 -12.00
C THR A 254 -2.37 4.35 -12.44
N LEU A 255 -1.76 5.21 -13.26
CA LEU A 255 -2.46 6.39 -13.79
C LEU A 255 -3.57 6.03 -14.78
N ILE A 256 -3.30 5.10 -15.71
CA ILE A 256 -4.27 4.69 -16.75
C ILE A 256 -5.54 4.11 -16.12
N ILE A 257 -5.42 3.41 -15.00
CA ILE A 257 -6.57 2.83 -14.30
C ILE A 257 -7.16 3.81 -13.28
N GLY A 258 -6.33 4.46 -12.47
CA GLY A 258 -6.78 5.25 -11.33
C GLY A 258 -7.44 6.58 -11.72
N ILE A 259 -6.89 7.33 -12.69
CA ILE A 259 -7.43 8.64 -13.08
C ILE A 259 -8.86 8.55 -13.61
N PRO A 260 -9.23 7.58 -14.46
CA PRO A 260 -10.60 7.43 -14.91
C PRO A 260 -11.62 7.19 -13.79
N PHE A 261 -11.26 6.54 -12.70
CA PHE A 261 -12.14 6.40 -11.55
C PHE A 261 -12.51 7.75 -10.91
N SER A 262 -11.56 8.70 -10.84
CA SER A 262 -11.84 10.07 -10.37
C SER A 262 -12.87 10.75 -11.27
N ILE A 263 -12.79 10.57 -12.59
CA ILE A 263 -13.73 11.18 -13.55
C ILE A 263 -15.12 10.55 -13.44
N VAL A 264 -15.22 9.22 -13.33
CA VAL A 264 -16.49 8.52 -13.11
C VAL A 264 -17.13 8.95 -11.81
N ALA A 265 -16.36 9.11 -10.76
CA ALA A 265 -16.84 9.53 -9.44
C ALA A 265 -17.46 10.92 -9.42
N LEU A 266 -16.95 11.87 -10.22
CA LEU A 266 -17.56 13.20 -10.37
C LEU A 266 -19.00 13.13 -10.93
N SER A 267 -19.28 12.15 -11.78
CA SER A 267 -20.61 11.93 -12.35
C SER A 267 -21.53 11.09 -11.46
N ALA A 268 -20.97 10.36 -10.50
CA ALA A 268 -21.70 9.35 -9.73
C ALA A 268 -22.89 9.94 -8.97
N ASN A 269 -22.70 11.06 -8.26
CA ASN A 269 -23.78 11.71 -7.50
C ASN A 269 -24.95 12.16 -8.39
N SER A 270 -24.66 12.73 -9.58
CA SER A 270 -25.70 13.15 -10.52
C SER A 270 -26.44 11.95 -11.11
N ILE A 271 -25.75 10.86 -11.38
CA ILE A 271 -26.35 9.61 -11.88
C ILE A 271 -27.27 9.01 -10.79
N LEU A 272 -26.79 8.85 -9.57
CA LEU A 272 -27.56 8.30 -8.46
C LEU A 272 -28.81 9.16 -8.17
N THR A 273 -28.67 10.48 -8.14
CA THR A 273 -29.81 11.41 -7.97
C THR A 273 -30.83 11.25 -9.09
N SER A 274 -30.39 11.11 -10.35
CA SER A 274 -31.29 10.90 -11.49
C SER A 274 -32.11 9.61 -11.43
N LEU A 275 -31.55 8.60 -10.69
CA LEU A 275 -32.20 7.32 -10.42
C LEU A 275 -33.05 7.31 -9.13
N GLY A 276 -33.15 8.47 -8.44
CA GLY A 276 -33.86 8.57 -7.16
C GLY A 276 -33.18 7.88 -5.99
N VAL A 277 -31.86 7.63 -6.08
CA VAL A 277 -31.05 7.02 -5.02
C VAL A 277 -30.37 8.15 -4.24
N GLU A 278 -30.67 8.22 -2.94
CA GLU A 278 -29.94 9.12 -2.06
C GLU A 278 -28.53 8.56 -1.78
N ALA A 279 -27.52 9.42 -1.81
CA ALA A 279 -26.17 9.08 -1.40
C ALA A 279 -26.20 8.75 0.10
N GLY A 280 -26.16 7.48 0.44
CA GLY A 280 -26.02 7.01 1.83
C GLY A 280 -24.57 7.10 2.33
N ASN A 281 -24.31 6.55 3.52
CA ASN A 281 -22.95 6.47 4.09
C ASN A 281 -22.05 5.41 3.42
N GLN A 282 -22.48 4.84 2.30
CA GLN A 282 -21.74 3.82 1.55
C GLN A 282 -20.75 4.48 0.58
N ALA A 283 -19.64 3.78 0.29
CA ALA A 283 -18.71 4.17 -0.76
C ALA A 283 -19.46 4.43 -2.08
N VAL A 284 -19.25 5.61 -2.69
CA VAL A 284 -20.00 6.05 -3.86
C VAL A 284 -19.89 5.08 -5.03
N LEU A 285 -18.74 4.43 -5.18
CA LEU A 285 -18.53 3.43 -6.22
C LEU A 285 -19.45 2.21 -6.02
N TYR A 286 -19.62 1.74 -4.79
CA TYR A 286 -20.50 0.61 -4.51
C TYR A 286 -21.97 0.97 -4.75
N SER A 287 -22.39 2.18 -4.35
CA SER A 287 -23.72 2.69 -4.64
C SER A 287 -23.99 2.77 -6.16
N LEU A 288 -23.00 3.22 -6.94
CA LEU A 288 -23.08 3.26 -8.41
C LEU A 288 -23.20 1.85 -9.00
N LEU A 289 -22.35 0.91 -8.54
CA LEU A 289 -22.37 -0.48 -9.03
C LEU A 289 -23.69 -1.20 -8.72
N GLN A 290 -24.28 -0.91 -7.57
CA GLN A 290 -25.52 -1.55 -7.15
C GLN A 290 -26.76 -1.04 -7.91
N ASN A 291 -26.81 0.28 -8.22
CA ASN A 291 -28.02 0.93 -8.69
C ASN A 291 -28.00 1.35 -10.17
N ALA A 292 -26.81 1.60 -10.74
CA ALA A 292 -26.67 2.20 -12.07
C ALA A 292 -25.99 1.27 -13.09
N VAL A 293 -25.35 0.18 -12.65
CA VAL A 293 -24.51 -0.67 -13.50
C VAL A 293 -25.16 -2.06 -13.69
N PRO A 294 -25.14 -2.64 -14.91
CA PRO A 294 -25.66 -3.98 -15.12
C PRO A 294 -24.95 -5.02 -14.22
N PRO A 295 -25.68 -6.04 -13.70
CA PRO A 295 -25.14 -7.00 -12.71
C PRO A 295 -23.86 -7.69 -13.16
N TRP A 296 -23.70 -8.04 -14.43
CA TRP A 296 -22.50 -8.71 -14.94
C TRP A 296 -21.27 -7.78 -14.91
N LEU A 297 -21.45 -6.48 -15.20
CA LEU A 297 -20.38 -5.49 -15.16
C LEU A 297 -20.04 -5.11 -13.71
N ALA A 298 -21.06 -4.94 -12.88
CA ALA A 298 -20.88 -4.74 -11.45
C ALA A 298 -20.07 -5.89 -10.83
N ALA A 299 -20.41 -7.15 -11.15
CA ALA A 299 -19.66 -8.33 -10.70
C ALA A 299 -18.20 -8.33 -11.17
N LEU A 300 -17.93 -7.89 -12.40
CA LEU A 300 -16.56 -7.78 -12.93
C LEU A 300 -15.74 -6.72 -12.19
N VAL A 301 -16.31 -5.53 -11.95
CA VAL A 301 -15.65 -4.43 -11.22
C VAL A 301 -15.42 -4.83 -9.77
N ILE A 302 -16.42 -5.42 -9.10
CA ILE A 302 -16.31 -5.94 -7.74
C ILE A 302 -15.19 -6.99 -7.66
N ALA A 303 -15.11 -7.92 -8.62
CA ALA A 303 -14.03 -8.89 -8.69
C ALA A 303 -12.65 -8.22 -8.80
N GLY A 304 -12.54 -7.10 -9.52
CA GLY A 304 -11.34 -6.29 -9.60
C GLY A 304 -10.97 -5.64 -8.25
N ILE A 305 -11.95 -5.08 -7.54
CA ILE A 305 -11.74 -4.47 -6.20
C ILE A 305 -11.32 -5.53 -5.17
N VAL A 306 -11.98 -6.68 -5.14
CA VAL A 306 -11.60 -7.82 -4.27
C VAL A 306 -10.18 -8.28 -4.59
N ALA A 307 -9.87 -8.40 -5.86
CA ALA A 307 -8.55 -8.79 -6.32
C ALA A 307 -7.48 -7.80 -5.84
N ALA A 308 -7.73 -6.50 -5.97
CA ALA A 308 -6.86 -5.44 -5.50
C ALA A 308 -6.68 -5.44 -3.96
N SER A 309 -7.78 -5.66 -3.22
CA SER A 309 -7.71 -5.83 -1.76
C SER A 309 -6.83 -7.01 -1.35
N PHE A 310 -6.92 -8.12 -2.06
CA PHE A 310 -6.11 -9.32 -1.79
C PHE A 310 -4.63 -9.07 -2.06
N SER A 311 -4.30 -8.46 -3.21
CA SER A 311 -2.93 -8.18 -3.63
C SER A 311 -2.16 -7.35 -2.60
N THR A 312 -2.76 -6.25 -2.14
CA THR A 312 -2.08 -5.37 -1.17
C THR A 312 -2.09 -5.95 0.24
N SER A 313 -3.18 -6.65 0.62
CA SER A 313 -3.22 -7.32 1.92
C SER A 313 -2.17 -8.41 2.06
N ASP A 314 -1.93 -9.22 1.01
CA ASP A 314 -0.92 -10.27 1.06
C ASP A 314 0.50 -9.70 1.09
N GLY A 315 0.78 -8.64 0.32
CA GLY A 315 2.03 -7.90 0.39
C GLY A 315 2.29 -7.29 1.76
N ALA A 316 1.26 -6.70 2.38
CA ALA A 316 1.36 -6.14 3.72
C ALA A 316 1.64 -7.23 4.79
N ILE A 317 0.95 -8.36 4.73
CA ILE A 317 1.17 -9.49 5.65
C ILE A 317 2.57 -10.08 5.44
N LEU A 318 2.95 -10.39 4.19
CA LEU A 318 4.23 -10.99 3.86
C LEU A 318 5.39 -10.07 4.27
N GLY A 319 5.37 -8.82 3.83
CA GLY A 319 6.42 -7.85 4.08
C GLY A 319 6.61 -7.59 5.57
N THR A 320 5.52 -7.31 6.30
CA THR A 320 5.61 -7.04 7.74
C THR A 320 6.06 -8.26 8.54
N SER A 321 5.54 -9.44 8.24
CA SER A 321 5.96 -10.67 8.93
C SER A 321 7.43 -11.01 8.68
N SER A 322 7.92 -10.77 7.46
CA SER A 322 9.32 -10.93 7.09
C SER A 322 10.23 -9.95 7.86
N VAL A 323 9.83 -8.68 7.94
CA VAL A 323 10.54 -7.63 8.69
C VAL A 323 10.58 -7.96 10.17
N ILE A 324 9.48 -8.39 10.76
CA ILE A 324 9.45 -8.75 12.19
C ILE A 324 10.36 -9.96 12.46
N ALA A 325 10.25 -11.02 11.68
CA ALA A 325 11.06 -12.22 11.87
C ALA A 325 12.56 -11.96 11.67
N ARG A 326 12.93 -11.32 10.56
CA ARG A 326 14.30 -11.08 10.16
C ARG A 326 14.95 -9.93 10.92
N ASN A 327 14.29 -8.76 10.92
CA ASN A 327 14.91 -7.51 11.36
C ASN A 327 14.66 -7.23 12.84
N ILE A 328 13.47 -7.44 13.37
CA ILE A 328 13.23 -7.31 14.83
C ILE A 328 13.74 -8.55 15.55
N GLY A 329 13.32 -9.74 15.13
CA GLY A 329 13.72 -11.03 15.72
C GLY A 329 15.17 -11.42 15.49
N GLY A 330 15.87 -10.78 14.55
CA GLY A 330 17.30 -11.00 14.29
C GLY A 330 17.60 -12.35 13.62
N ILE A 331 16.60 -13.03 13.06
CA ILE A 331 16.78 -14.34 12.44
C ILE A 331 17.35 -14.14 11.04
N ARG A 332 18.59 -14.60 10.84
CA ARG A 332 19.29 -14.51 9.55
C ARG A 332 19.68 -15.88 9.05
N VAL A 333 19.46 -16.10 7.77
CA VAL A 333 19.95 -17.29 7.06
C VAL A 333 21.30 -16.95 6.46
N ASN A 334 22.25 -17.90 6.49
CA ASN A 334 23.53 -17.74 5.83
C ASN A 334 23.31 -17.71 4.31
N GLU A 335 23.36 -16.53 3.71
CA GLU A 335 23.22 -16.30 2.27
C GLU A 335 24.40 -16.89 1.46
N SER A 336 25.36 -17.56 2.09
CA SER A 336 26.60 -18.10 1.50
C SER A 336 26.53 -19.57 1.09
N THR A 337 25.41 -20.25 1.29
CA THR A 337 25.30 -21.64 0.79
C THR A 337 24.41 -21.63 -0.46
N PRO A 338 24.99 -21.79 -1.67
CA PRO A 338 24.19 -22.15 -2.83
C PRO A 338 23.51 -23.49 -2.50
N ALA A 339 22.21 -23.60 -2.80
CA ALA A 339 21.51 -24.87 -2.74
C ALA A 339 22.22 -25.85 -3.71
N THR A 340 23.19 -26.58 -3.20
CA THR A 340 23.77 -27.73 -3.92
C THR A 340 22.68 -28.79 -3.97
N ALA A 341 22.16 -28.98 -5.15
CA ALA A 341 21.34 -30.12 -5.50
C ALA A 341 22.19 -31.39 -5.35
N ALA A 342 22.09 -32.03 -4.21
CA ALA A 342 22.47 -33.46 -4.02
C ALA A 342 21.93 -33.91 -2.66
N ASP A 343 20.91 -34.63 -2.63
CA ASP A 343 20.65 -35.99 -2.20
C ASP A 343 19.19 -36.20 -1.79
N GLY A 344 18.59 -37.16 -2.44
CA GLY A 344 17.69 -38.21 -2.02
C GLY A 344 16.57 -37.91 -1.01
N GLY A 345 15.32 -37.86 -1.53
CA GLY A 345 14.15 -38.40 -0.82
C GLY A 345 13.74 -37.63 0.44
N VAL A 346 13.00 -36.54 0.26
CA VAL A 346 12.34 -35.87 1.38
C VAL A 346 10.83 -35.97 1.21
N ASP A 347 10.15 -36.51 2.21
CA ASP A 347 8.69 -36.54 2.31
C ASP A 347 8.13 -35.12 2.20
N GLU A 348 7.33 -34.86 1.17
CA GLU A 348 6.63 -33.61 0.91
C GLU A 348 5.43 -33.46 1.86
N GLY A 349 5.65 -33.12 3.11
CA GLY A 349 4.61 -32.55 3.97
C GLY A 349 4.36 -31.09 3.59
N LEU A 350 3.13 -30.60 3.75
CA LEU A 350 2.71 -29.20 3.52
C LEU A 350 3.58 -28.17 4.28
N PHE A 351 4.35 -28.62 5.25
CA PHE A 351 5.36 -27.91 6.03
C PHE A 351 6.65 -28.73 5.92
N GLY A 352 7.44 -28.49 4.87
CA GLY A 352 8.68 -29.23 4.59
C GLY A 352 9.57 -29.43 5.82
N THR A 353 10.16 -30.60 5.94
CA THR A 353 10.86 -31.10 7.15
C THR A 353 12.17 -30.38 7.49
N GLU A 354 12.66 -29.46 6.63
CA GLU A 354 13.76 -28.53 6.93
C GLU A 354 13.48 -27.14 6.34
N SER A 355 12.34 -26.53 6.74
CA SER A 355 12.17 -25.09 6.47
C SER A 355 13.21 -24.33 7.29
N ASP A 356 13.88 -23.35 6.67
CA ASP A 356 14.77 -22.51 7.44
C ASP A 356 13.98 -21.79 8.57
N LYS A 357 14.66 -21.51 9.67
CA LYS A 357 14.04 -20.90 10.86
C LYS A 357 13.36 -19.57 10.51
N LEU A 358 13.90 -18.80 9.57
CA LEU A 358 13.33 -17.53 9.12
C LEU A 358 11.98 -17.75 8.48
N LEU A 359 11.84 -18.71 7.58
CA LEU A 359 10.57 -19.04 6.93
C LEU A 359 9.48 -19.42 7.95
N THR A 360 9.85 -20.29 8.91
CA THR A 360 8.92 -20.73 9.95
C THR A 360 8.42 -19.56 10.80
N VAL A 361 9.33 -18.69 11.25
CA VAL A 361 8.98 -17.54 12.10
C VAL A 361 8.24 -16.48 11.29
N THR A 362 8.60 -16.25 10.02
CA THR A 362 7.84 -15.34 9.12
C THR A 362 6.39 -15.79 9.01
N ARG A 363 6.13 -17.07 8.74
CA ARG A 363 4.78 -17.62 8.69
C ARG A 363 4.03 -17.46 10.02
N LEU A 364 4.70 -17.69 11.14
CA LEU A 364 4.09 -17.51 12.46
C LEU A 364 3.71 -16.04 12.72
N MET A 365 4.56 -15.09 12.33
CA MET A 365 4.32 -13.65 12.52
C MET A 365 3.20 -13.10 11.62
N ALA A 366 2.86 -13.76 10.54
CA ALA A 366 1.74 -13.37 9.69
C ALA A 366 0.39 -13.37 10.44
N VAL A 367 0.21 -14.26 11.41
CA VAL A 367 -1.04 -14.34 12.19
C VAL A 367 -1.26 -13.11 13.07
N PRO A 368 -0.35 -12.71 13.98
CA PRO A 368 -0.56 -11.53 14.82
C PRO A 368 -0.64 -10.23 14.00
N ILE A 369 0.06 -10.11 12.85
CA ILE A 369 -0.06 -8.96 11.96
C ILE A 369 -1.47 -8.89 11.35
N THR A 370 -2.00 -10.02 10.91
CA THR A 370 -3.38 -10.07 10.38
C THR A 370 -4.40 -9.67 11.46
N LEU A 371 -4.23 -10.14 12.69
CA LEU A 371 -5.11 -9.77 13.82
C LEU A 371 -5.02 -8.28 14.14
N LEU A 372 -3.83 -7.69 14.06
CA LEU A 372 -3.64 -6.24 14.25
C LEU A 372 -4.33 -5.43 13.13
N GLY A 373 -4.23 -5.88 11.88
CA GLY A 373 -4.96 -5.30 10.75
C GLY A 373 -6.48 -5.36 10.94
N ILE A 374 -7.02 -6.50 11.38
CA ILE A 374 -8.44 -6.66 11.71
C ILE A 374 -8.86 -5.69 12.82
N PHE A 375 -8.06 -5.58 13.87
CA PHE A 375 -8.34 -4.65 14.98
C PHE A 375 -8.50 -3.21 14.48
N PHE A 376 -7.54 -2.69 13.70
CA PHE A 376 -7.64 -1.34 13.15
C PHE A 376 -8.76 -1.20 12.13
N ALA A 377 -9.04 -2.21 11.32
CA ALA A 377 -10.13 -2.20 10.34
C ALA A 377 -11.51 -2.03 11.00
N ILE A 378 -11.71 -2.62 12.17
CA ILE A 378 -12.98 -2.49 12.93
C ILE A 378 -13.07 -1.10 13.60
N GLN A 379 -11.95 -0.49 13.97
CA GLN A 379 -11.94 0.82 14.63
C GLN A 379 -12.03 2.01 13.67
N VAL A 380 -11.52 1.89 12.45
CA VAL A 380 -11.45 2.97 11.46
C VAL A 380 -11.98 2.50 10.12
N SER A 381 -13.12 3.02 9.73
CA SER A 381 -13.81 2.63 8.49
C SER A 381 -13.41 3.46 7.24
N ALA A 382 -12.47 4.41 7.36
CA ALA A 382 -12.06 5.30 6.28
C ALA A 382 -10.83 4.76 5.52
N THR A 383 -11.05 4.10 4.37
CA THR A 383 -9.99 3.45 3.58
C THR A 383 -8.92 4.42 3.10
N GLY A 384 -9.30 5.53 2.46
CA GLY A 384 -8.36 6.53 1.93
C GLY A 384 -7.48 7.15 3.02
N MET A 385 -8.03 7.43 4.20
CA MET A 385 -7.27 7.93 5.34
C MET A 385 -6.21 6.92 5.81
N LEU A 386 -6.57 5.65 5.94
CA LEU A 386 -5.66 4.60 6.39
C LEU A 386 -4.48 4.41 5.44
N LEU A 387 -4.73 4.51 4.12
CA LEU A 387 -3.68 4.46 3.09
C LEU A 387 -2.70 5.62 3.25
N VAL A 388 -3.20 6.86 3.27
CA VAL A 388 -2.32 8.04 3.35
C VAL A 388 -1.57 8.09 4.67
N LEU A 389 -2.22 7.72 5.79
CA LEU A 389 -1.59 7.67 7.11
C LEU A 389 -0.42 6.68 7.17
N ALA A 390 -0.54 5.52 6.53
CA ALA A 390 0.53 4.53 6.47
C ALA A 390 1.81 5.13 5.85
N PHE A 391 1.69 5.76 4.70
CA PHE A 391 2.84 6.31 3.98
C PHE A 391 3.34 7.63 4.57
N ASP A 392 2.48 8.40 5.26
CA ASP A 392 2.88 9.59 6.01
C ASP A 392 3.77 9.23 7.23
N ILE A 393 3.45 8.17 7.95
CA ILE A 393 4.29 7.64 9.02
C ILE A 393 5.68 7.26 8.48
N MET A 394 5.73 6.63 7.32
CA MET A 394 6.99 6.23 6.68
C MET A 394 7.77 7.44 6.14
N LEU A 395 7.10 8.42 5.57
CA LEU A 395 7.73 9.69 5.14
C LEU A 395 8.40 10.40 6.32
N ALA A 396 7.69 10.52 7.43
CA ALA A 396 8.20 11.18 8.63
C ALA A 396 9.39 10.45 9.27
N GLY A 397 9.37 9.10 9.26
CA GLY A 397 10.30 8.30 10.05
C GLY A 397 11.41 7.61 9.26
N ALA A 398 11.23 7.27 7.98
CA ALA A 398 12.16 6.39 7.29
C ALA A 398 12.72 6.94 5.96
N PHE A 399 12.00 7.85 5.30
CA PHE A 399 12.37 8.34 3.98
C PHE A 399 13.69 9.13 3.98
N VAL A 400 13.85 10.09 4.89
CA VAL A 400 15.06 10.92 4.96
C VAL A 400 16.31 10.07 5.18
N PRO A 401 16.38 9.17 6.19
CA PRO A 401 17.54 8.31 6.35
C PRO A 401 17.81 7.37 5.16
N LEU A 402 16.77 6.90 4.44
CA LEU A 402 16.97 6.11 3.22
C LEU A 402 17.72 6.94 2.16
N VAL A 403 17.22 8.14 1.86
CA VAL A 403 17.77 9.03 0.83
C VAL A 403 19.20 9.44 1.19
N MET A 404 19.42 9.89 2.43
CA MET A 404 20.73 10.32 2.90
C MET A 404 21.74 9.16 2.92
N GLY A 405 21.33 7.98 3.36
CA GLY A 405 22.18 6.80 3.36
C GLY A 405 22.55 6.27 1.97
N LEU A 406 21.70 6.51 0.98
CA LEU A 406 21.94 6.07 -0.39
C LEU A 406 22.81 7.06 -1.19
N TYR A 407 22.58 8.36 -1.02
CA TYR A 407 23.16 9.40 -1.88
C TYR A 407 24.20 10.30 -1.21
N TRP A 408 24.14 10.44 0.11
CA TRP A 408 25.06 11.29 0.90
C TRP A 408 25.73 10.46 2.00
N SER A 409 26.46 9.42 1.59
CA SER A 409 27.09 8.46 2.51
C SER A 409 28.06 9.11 3.49
N ASP A 410 28.68 10.24 3.14
CA ASP A 410 29.62 10.96 4.01
C ASP A 410 28.95 11.62 5.22
N MET A 411 27.66 11.96 5.09
CA MET A 411 26.81 12.47 6.16
C MET A 411 26.04 11.35 6.89
N ALA A 412 26.07 10.13 6.37
CA ALA A 412 25.27 9.04 6.86
C ALA A 412 25.91 8.37 8.09
N ASN A 413 25.49 8.82 9.28
CA ASN A 413 25.91 8.21 10.54
C ASN A 413 24.71 7.74 11.38
N THR A 414 24.95 6.84 12.34
CA THR A 414 23.92 6.25 13.17
C THR A 414 23.15 7.27 14.03
N PRO A 415 23.80 8.23 14.72
CA PRO A 415 23.09 9.26 15.48
C PRO A 415 22.15 10.10 14.62
N ALA A 416 22.61 10.56 13.44
CA ALA A 416 21.77 11.35 12.53
C ALA A 416 20.54 10.60 12.05
N ALA A 417 20.71 9.33 11.67
CA ALA A 417 19.58 8.49 11.26
C ALA A 417 18.57 8.27 12.40
N LEU A 418 19.03 7.93 13.60
CA LEU A 418 18.17 7.68 14.76
C LEU A 418 17.42 8.95 15.18
N THR A 419 18.10 10.09 15.28
CA THR A 419 17.46 11.35 15.66
C THR A 419 16.43 11.79 14.62
N SER A 420 16.72 11.64 13.33
CA SER A 420 15.80 11.90 12.23
C SER A 420 14.55 11.02 12.31
N MET A 421 14.72 9.69 12.44
CA MET A 421 13.61 8.76 12.55
C MET A 421 12.72 9.06 13.75
N LEU A 422 13.31 9.26 14.92
CA LEU A 422 12.58 9.49 16.17
C LEU A 422 11.92 10.86 16.21
N ALA A 423 12.63 11.92 15.78
CA ALA A 423 12.08 13.27 15.79
C ALA A 423 10.94 13.43 14.79
N GLY A 424 11.10 12.92 13.55
CA GLY A 424 10.05 12.93 12.55
C GLY A 424 8.81 12.16 13.01
N SER A 425 8.99 10.92 13.46
CA SER A 425 7.89 10.08 13.95
C SER A 425 7.21 10.68 15.19
N ALA A 426 7.97 11.22 16.15
CA ALA A 426 7.41 11.87 17.34
C ALA A 426 6.62 13.13 16.99
N THR A 427 7.11 13.94 16.04
CA THR A 427 6.39 15.11 15.53
C THR A 427 5.08 14.71 14.88
N ARG A 428 5.10 13.64 14.05
CA ARG A 428 3.88 13.16 13.38
C ARG A 428 2.86 12.64 14.40
N LEU A 429 3.32 11.88 15.39
CA LEU A 429 2.47 11.36 16.46
C LEU A 429 1.90 12.49 17.33
N PHE A 430 2.71 13.49 17.66
CA PHE A 430 2.27 14.67 18.41
C PHE A 430 1.08 15.36 17.74
N PHE A 431 1.18 15.64 16.45
CA PHE A 431 0.07 16.26 15.72
C PHE A 431 -1.12 15.29 15.54
N PHE A 432 -0.87 13.99 15.36
CA PHE A 432 -1.95 13.02 15.28
C PHE A 432 -2.81 12.96 16.54
N VAL A 433 -2.20 13.12 17.70
CA VAL A 433 -2.93 13.14 18.99
C VAL A 433 -3.69 14.45 19.20
N LEU A 434 -3.22 15.57 18.67
CA LEU A 434 -3.78 16.90 18.95
C LEU A 434 -4.71 17.44 17.86
N LEU A 435 -4.74 16.85 16.67
CA LEU A 435 -5.62 17.29 15.59
C LEU A 435 -6.93 16.52 15.58
N PRO A 436 -8.08 17.25 15.48
CA PRO A 436 -9.40 16.62 15.47
C PRO A 436 -9.68 15.86 14.16
N THR A 437 -9.00 16.21 13.07
CA THR A 437 -9.14 15.57 11.76
C THR A 437 -7.80 15.11 11.20
N THR A 438 -7.84 14.11 10.36
CA THR A 438 -6.69 13.60 9.59
C THR A 438 -7.17 13.36 8.16
N TYR A 439 -6.62 14.11 7.20
CA TYR A 439 -7.05 14.09 5.78
C TYR A 439 -8.56 14.27 5.61
N ALA A 440 -9.12 15.26 6.30
CA ALA A 440 -10.54 15.60 6.38
C ALA A 440 -11.46 14.58 7.07
N TYR A 441 -10.94 13.45 7.55
CA TYR A 441 -11.69 12.48 8.33
C TYR A 441 -11.52 12.77 9.85
N GLU A 442 -12.57 12.53 10.63
CA GLU A 442 -12.53 12.65 12.08
C GLU A 442 -11.49 11.67 12.69
N ASN A 443 -10.65 12.17 13.60
CA ASN A 443 -9.68 11.34 14.29
C ASN A 443 -10.34 10.61 15.48
N THR A 444 -10.73 9.38 15.24
CA THR A 444 -11.42 8.53 16.24
C THR A 444 -10.46 7.68 17.08
N LEU A 445 -9.16 7.64 16.75
CA LEU A 445 -8.21 6.72 17.38
C LEU A 445 -7.54 7.29 18.64
N LEU A 446 -6.92 8.46 18.54
CA LEU A 446 -6.05 9.01 19.60
C LEU A 446 -6.26 10.49 19.89
N TYR A 447 -7.32 11.11 19.37
CA TYR A 447 -7.53 12.54 19.53
C TYR A 447 -7.72 12.96 21.01
N ILE A 448 -6.94 13.96 21.44
CA ILE A 448 -7.10 14.64 22.71
C ILE A 448 -7.65 16.05 22.45
N PRO A 449 -8.88 16.37 22.88
CA PRO A 449 -9.50 17.67 22.67
C PRO A 449 -8.64 18.82 23.23
N ASN A 450 -8.47 19.88 22.44
CA ASN A 450 -7.71 21.06 22.78
C ASN A 450 -8.21 22.29 22.00
N ASP A 451 -7.88 23.49 22.46
CA ASP A 451 -8.28 24.75 21.85
C ASP A 451 -7.20 25.36 20.93
N VAL A 452 -6.05 24.68 20.78
CA VAL A 452 -4.89 25.22 20.05
C VAL A 452 -4.89 24.73 18.61
N PHE A 453 -5.09 23.43 18.40
CA PHE A 453 -5.02 22.80 17.08
C PHE A 453 -6.43 22.47 16.58
N THR A 454 -6.81 23.12 15.50
CA THR A 454 -8.12 22.94 14.84
C THR A 454 -7.97 22.17 13.52
N ALA A 455 -9.07 21.78 12.90
CA ALA A 455 -9.08 21.14 11.60
C ALA A 455 -8.38 21.97 10.49
N ALA A 456 -8.20 23.29 10.68
CA ALA A 456 -7.44 24.12 9.73
C ALA A 456 -5.95 23.76 9.63
N PHE A 457 -5.40 23.05 10.61
CA PHE A 457 -4.03 22.52 10.59
C PHE A 457 -3.91 21.18 9.87
N ASP A 458 -5.04 20.57 9.47
CA ASP A 458 -5.02 19.28 8.78
C ASP A 458 -4.19 19.36 7.47
N GLY A 459 -3.38 18.35 7.25
CA GLY A 459 -2.42 18.28 6.17
C GLY A 459 -1.03 18.88 6.49
N LEU A 460 -0.92 19.94 7.31
CA LEU A 460 0.37 20.54 7.66
C LEU A 460 1.34 19.59 8.40
N PRO A 461 0.88 18.70 9.29
CA PRO A 461 1.75 17.76 10.01
C PRO A 461 2.67 16.94 9.12
N THR A 462 2.23 16.54 7.94
CA THR A 462 3.02 15.81 6.95
C THR A 462 4.29 16.55 6.57
N PHE A 463 4.17 17.83 6.22
CA PHE A 463 5.33 18.65 5.84
C PHE A 463 6.22 18.99 7.04
N ILE A 464 5.59 19.28 8.18
CA ILE A 464 6.33 19.61 9.42
C ILE A 464 7.14 18.40 9.87
N ALA A 465 6.55 17.22 9.92
CA ALA A 465 7.23 16.02 10.38
C ALA A 465 8.38 15.60 9.44
N ALA A 466 8.16 15.65 8.11
CA ALA A 466 9.20 15.39 7.13
C ALA A 466 10.33 16.45 7.20
N GLY A 467 9.97 17.72 7.39
CA GLY A 467 10.92 18.82 7.59
C GLY A 467 11.76 18.66 8.86
N VAL A 468 11.14 18.29 9.99
CA VAL A 468 11.84 17.99 11.25
C VAL A 468 12.77 16.79 11.08
N SER A 469 12.33 15.74 10.40
CA SER A 469 13.17 14.58 10.08
C SER A 469 14.43 15.00 9.30
N LEU A 470 14.29 15.84 8.27
CA LEU A 470 15.42 16.33 7.47
C LEU A 470 16.35 17.25 8.28
N ILE A 471 15.78 18.23 8.98
CA ILE A 471 16.56 19.21 9.76
C ILE A 471 17.37 18.49 10.84
N THR A 472 16.76 17.56 11.57
CA THR A 472 17.44 16.81 12.64
C THR A 472 18.52 15.90 12.08
N PHE A 473 18.27 15.27 10.91
CA PHE A 473 19.32 14.50 10.24
C PHE A 473 20.54 15.36 9.93
N VAL A 474 20.34 16.49 9.21
CA VAL A 474 21.43 17.39 8.78
C VAL A 474 22.14 18.03 9.97
N ALA A 475 21.42 18.36 11.05
CA ALA A 475 22.01 18.98 12.24
C ALA A 475 22.90 18.04 13.05
N VAL A 476 22.69 16.72 12.96
CA VAL A 476 23.45 15.70 13.70
C VAL A 476 24.49 15.02 12.81
N ALA A 477 24.34 15.09 11.49
CA ALA A 477 25.29 14.53 10.52
C ALA A 477 26.61 15.27 10.52
#